data_06e4752407b33522f9e3ef320972626b
#
_entry.id   06e4752407b33522f9e3ef320972626b
#
_cell.length_a   1.000
_cell.length_b   1.000
_cell.length_c   1.000
_cell.angle_alpha   90.00
_cell.angle_beta   90.00
_cell.angle_gamma   90.00
#
_symmetry.space_group_name_H-M   'P 1'
#
loop_
_entity.id
_entity.type
_entity.pdbx_description
1 polymer ?
#
loop_
_entity_poly.entity_id
_entity_poly.type
_entity_poly.pdbx_seq_one_letter_code
_entity_poly.pdbx_strand_id
1 'polypeptide(L)'
;IITFDASKLGAAHLPEGCEDYAGSIYGLNFNSHLRNVIENNIEHLDPEIAATEVCAVVEKNNNKLVKSILLECTNLPPYKSEIRRISNVPIYDILTAIENKLPNSVHKYFL
;
A
#
# COMPACT_ATOMS: atom_id res chain seq x y z
N ILE A 1 -2.49 -3.74 -6.32
CA ILE A 1 -2.33 -3.99 -4.87
C ILE A 1 -0.89 -3.71 -4.51
N ILE A 2 -0.66 -2.92 -3.47
CA ILE A 2 0.68 -2.62 -2.93
C ILE A 2 0.79 -3.23 -1.54
N THR A 3 1.84 -4.01 -1.32
CA THR A 3 2.16 -4.64 -0.03
C THR A 3 3.66 -4.48 0.30
N PHE A 4 4.09 -4.85 1.50
CA PHE A 4 5.51 -4.78 1.84
C PHE A 4 6.31 -5.96 1.23
N ASP A 5 5.69 -7.14 1.08
CA ASP A 5 6.30 -8.35 0.50
C ASP A 5 5.32 -9.07 -0.44
N ALA A 6 5.43 -8.80 -1.72
CA ALA A 6 4.57 -9.41 -2.74
C ALA A 6 4.73 -10.92 -2.86
N SER A 7 5.85 -11.50 -2.40
CA SER A 7 6.08 -12.95 -2.46
C SER A 7 5.18 -13.74 -1.52
N LYS A 8 4.62 -13.06 -0.50
CA LYS A 8 3.76 -13.66 0.52
C LYS A 8 2.26 -13.46 0.26
N LEU A 9 1.90 -12.73 -0.79
CA LEU A 9 0.52 -12.46 -1.16
C LEU A 9 0.25 -13.00 -2.57
N GLY A 10 -0.76 -13.82 -2.73
CA GLY A 10 -1.12 -14.44 -4.00
C GLY A 10 -2.61 -14.73 -4.11
N ALA A 11 -3.04 -15.40 -5.18
CA ALA A 11 -4.44 -15.68 -5.49
C ALA A 11 -5.22 -16.30 -4.32
N ALA A 12 -4.58 -17.17 -3.54
CA ALA A 12 -5.20 -17.82 -2.38
C ALA A 12 -5.58 -16.85 -1.24
N HIS A 13 -5.07 -15.63 -1.24
CA HIS A 13 -5.36 -14.59 -0.26
C HIS A 13 -6.45 -13.62 -0.74
N LEU A 14 -6.87 -13.73 -2.00
CA LEU A 14 -7.89 -12.88 -2.59
C LEU A 14 -9.29 -13.50 -2.42
N PRO A 15 -10.35 -12.70 -2.33
CA PRO A 15 -11.71 -13.20 -2.34
C PRO A 15 -12.01 -14.00 -3.61
N GLU A 16 -12.95 -14.94 -3.51
CA GLU A 16 -13.47 -15.70 -4.64
C GLU A 16 -13.92 -14.73 -5.77
N GLY A 17 -13.50 -15.01 -6.99
CA GLY A 17 -13.75 -14.17 -8.16
C GLY A 17 -12.79 -12.98 -8.33
N CYS A 18 -11.79 -12.85 -7.46
CA CYS A 18 -10.76 -11.80 -7.53
C CYS A 18 -9.36 -12.34 -7.84
N GLU A 19 -9.23 -13.60 -8.21
CA GLU A 19 -7.95 -14.30 -8.40
C GLU A 19 -7.09 -13.66 -9.50
N ASP A 20 -7.71 -13.07 -10.52
CA ASP A 20 -7.02 -12.39 -11.63
C ASP A 20 -6.21 -11.18 -11.14
N TYR A 21 -6.56 -10.57 -10.01
CA TYR A 21 -5.79 -9.47 -9.42
C TYR A 21 -4.44 -9.91 -8.84
N ALA A 22 -4.17 -11.20 -8.68
CA ALA A 22 -2.87 -11.71 -8.22
C ALA A 22 -1.71 -11.23 -9.11
N GLY A 23 -1.95 -11.04 -10.42
CA GLY A 23 -0.98 -10.48 -11.36
C GLY A 23 -0.69 -8.98 -11.17
N SER A 24 -1.43 -8.29 -10.30
CA SER A 24 -1.31 -6.85 -9.99
C SER A 24 -0.92 -6.60 -8.54
N ILE A 25 -0.19 -7.53 -7.92
CA ILE A 25 0.37 -7.40 -6.57
C ILE A 25 1.83 -7.00 -6.68
N TYR A 26 2.18 -5.87 -6.09
CA TYR A 26 3.53 -5.30 -6.11
C TYR A 26 4.01 -5.03 -4.69
N GLY A 27 5.26 -5.36 -4.41
CA GLY A 27 5.87 -5.19 -3.09
C GLY A 27 7.02 -4.20 -3.09
N LEU A 28 7.41 -3.80 -1.89
CA LEU A 28 8.65 -3.05 -1.66
C LEU A 28 9.85 -3.90 -2.11
N ASN A 29 10.90 -3.22 -2.56
CA ASN A 29 12.16 -3.89 -2.89
C ASN A 29 12.69 -4.65 -1.66
N PHE A 30 13.31 -5.81 -1.90
CA PHE A 30 13.88 -6.65 -0.84
C PHE A 30 14.86 -5.87 0.07
N ASN A 31 15.66 -4.97 -0.51
CA ASN A 31 16.63 -4.16 0.21
C ASN A 31 16.09 -2.81 0.69
N SER A 32 14.78 -2.56 0.61
CA SER A 32 14.22 -1.28 1.03
C SER A 32 14.29 -1.09 2.54
N HIS A 33 14.46 0.17 2.96
CA HIS A 33 14.49 0.56 4.37
C HIS A 33 13.20 0.18 5.10
N LEU A 34 12.03 0.56 4.54
CA LEU A 34 10.73 0.29 5.16
C LEU A 34 10.50 -1.22 5.32
N ARG A 35 10.81 -2.02 4.30
CA ARG A 35 10.69 -3.47 4.38
C ARG A 35 11.59 -4.05 5.47
N ASN A 36 12.83 -3.59 5.57
CA ASN A 36 13.77 -4.01 6.61
C ASN A 36 13.27 -3.66 8.01
N VAL A 37 12.73 -2.45 8.20
CA VAL A 37 12.12 -2.03 9.48
C VAL A 37 10.97 -2.96 9.87
N ILE A 38 10.07 -3.30 8.92
CA ILE A 38 8.93 -4.19 9.18
C ILE A 38 9.38 -5.61 9.50
N GLU A 39 10.26 -6.19 8.68
CA GLU A 39 10.68 -7.60 8.81
C GLU A 39 11.54 -7.86 10.05
N ASN A 40 12.39 -6.92 10.40
CA ASN A 40 13.37 -7.07 11.48
C ASN A 40 13.00 -6.29 12.74
N ASN A 41 11.82 -5.68 12.78
CA ASN A 41 11.32 -4.89 13.91
C ASN A 41 12.37 -3.86 14.40
N ILE A 42 12.97 -3.12 13.47
CA ILE A 42 13.98 -2.10 13.75
C ILE A 42 13.30 -0.88 14.37
N GLU A 43 13.83 -0.37 15.49
CA GLU A 43 13.24 0.73 16.24
C GLU A 43 13.28 2.09 15.51
N HIS A 44 14.20 2.25 14.55
CA HIS A 44 14.37 3.50 13.82
C HIS A 44 13.80 3.42 12.41
N LEU A 45 12.75 4.20 12.15
CA LEU A 45 12.15 4.41 10.84
C LEU A 45 12.51 5.82 10.35
N ASP A 46 13.08 5.91 9.15
CA ASP A 46 13.18 7.17 8.40
C ASP A 46 11.95 7.32 7.50
N PRO A 47 11.01 8.23 7.82
CA PRO A 47 9.76 8.36 7.08
C PRO A 47 9.93 8.91 5.67
N GLU A 48 10.98 9.71 5.40
CA GLU A 48 11.24 10.28 4.07
C GLU A 48 11.78 9.20 3.12
N ILE A 49 12.70 8.36 3.60
CA ILE A 49 13.19 7.22 2.84
C ILE A 49 12.03 6.26 2.55
N ALA A 50 11.24 5.92 3.57
CA ALA A 50 10.10 5.02 3.42
C ALA A 50 9.06 5.56 2.42
N ALA A 51 8.72 6.85 2.49
CA ALA A 51 7.82 7.50 1.53
C ALA A 51 8.34 7.40 0.09
N THR A 52 9.64 7.66 -0.11
CA THR A 52 10.29 7.55 -1.42
C THR A 52 10.20 6.13 -1.97
N GLU A 53 10.45 5.12 -1.15
CA GLU A 53 10.37 3.72 -1.54
C GLU A 53 8.96 3.29 -1.93
N VAL A 54 7.96 3.68 -1.14
CA VAL A 54 6.54 3.40 -1.44
C VAL A 54 6.12 4.08 -2.74
N CYS A 55 6.46 5.35 -2.92
CA CYS A 55 6.18 6.09 -4.16
C CYS A 55 6.85 5.44 -5.38
N ALA A 56 8.07 4.96 -5.26
CA ALA A 56 8.78 4.28 -6.36
C ALA A 56 8.05 3.02 -6.85
N VAL A 57 7.47 2.24 -5.93
CA VAL A 57 6.64 1.07 -6.31
C VAL A 57 5.39 1.51 -7.06
N VAL A 58 4.72 2.56 -6.58
CA VAL A 58 3.53 3.10 -7.24
C VAL A 58 3.87 3.63 -8.63
N GLU A 59 4.87 4.49 -8.77
CA GLU A 59 5.28 5.08 -10.06
C GLU A 59 5.62 4.03 -11.10
N LYS A 60 6.40 3.02 -10.71
CA LYS A 60 6.80 1.92 -11.59
C LYS A 60 5.61 1.16 -12.18
N ASN A 61 4.51 1.05 -11.41
CA ASN A 61 3.35 0.22 -11.75
C ASN A 61 2.11 1.03 -12.12
N ASN A 62 2.17 2.37 -12.01
CA ASN A 62 1.05 3.26 -12.35
C ASN A 62 0.99 3.49 -13.86
N ASN A 63 -0.02 2.93 -14.50
CA ASN A 63 -0.29 3.08 -15.93
C ASN A 63 -1.78 3.36 -16.18
N LYS A 64 -2.16 3.58 -17.45
CA LYS A 64 -3.54 3.94 -17.84
C LYS A 64 -4.60 2.90 -17.48
N LEU A 65 -4.21 1.65 -17.19
CA LEU A 65 -5.12 0.58 -16.81
C LEU A 65 -5.42 0.58 -15.31
N VAL A 66 -4.56 1.21 -14.50
CA VAL A 66 -4.78 1.33 -13.05
C VAL A 66 -5.98 2.24 -12.79
N LYS A 67 -6.98 1.72 -12.11
CA LYS A 67 -8.22 2.45 -11.74
C LYS A 67 -8.28 2.76 -10.25
N SER A 68 -7.54 2.05 -9.44
CA SER A 68 -7.42 2.26 -8.00
C SER A 68 -6.13 1.64 -7.46
N ILE A 69 -5.72 2.08 -6.29
CA ILE A 69 -4.60 1.50 -5.53
C ILE A 69 -5.18 0.94 -4.23
N LEU A 70 -4.87 -0.31 -3.92
CA LEU A 70 -5.13 -0.92 -2.63
C LEU A 70 -3.81 -1.05 -1.87
N LEU A 71 -3.72 -0.41 -0.71
CA LEU A 71 -2.63 -0.58 0.25
C LEU A 71 -3.00 -1.72 1.19
N GLU A 72 -2.47 -2.90 0.94
CA GLU A 72 -2.83 -4.10 1.71
C GLU A 72 -2.15 -4.11 3.08
N CYS A 73 -0.89 -3.73 3.14
CA CYS A 73 -0.12 -3.68 4.38
C CYS A 73 -0.53 -2.51 5.27
N THR A 74 -0.81 -2.77 6.54
CA THR A 74 -1.22 -1.77 7.54
C THR A 74 -0.15 -0.71 7.86
N ASN A 75 1.08 -0.90 7.42
CA ASN A 75 2.17 0.07 7.53
C ASN A 75 2.26 1.07 6.36
N LEU A 76 1.42 0.92 5.33
CA LEU A 76 1.45 1.79 4.14
C LEU A 76 0.51 3.01 4.19
N PRO A 77 -0.62 3.00 4.92
CA PRO A 77 -1.53 4.15 4.97
C PRO A 77 -0.89 5.50 5.32
N PRO A 78 0.17 5.60 6.16
CA PRO A 78 0.83 6.87 6.43
C PRO A 78 1.38 7.59 5.19
N TYR A 79 1.65 6.86 4.09
CA TYR A 79 2.24 7.40 2.87
C TYR A 79 1.20 7.80 1.81
N LYS A 80 -0.11 7.79 2.13
CA LYS A 80 -1.17 8.15 1.16
C LYS A 80 -1.03 9.57 0.62
N SER A 81 -0.58 10.53 1.44
CA SER A 81 -0.39 11.91 1.00
C SER A 81 0.66 12.02 -0.11
N GLU A 82 1.75 11.29 0.01
CA GLU A 82 2.83 11.22 -0.96
C GLU A 82 2.37 10.52 -2.24
N ILE A 83 1.66 9.41 -2.12
CA ILE A 83 1.09 8.69 -3.28
C ILE A 83 0.11 9.59 -4.06
N ARG A 84 -0.70 10.40 -3.37
CA ARG A 84 -1.63 11.34 -4.02
C ARG A 84 -0.95 12.44 -4.84
N ARG A 85 0.32 12.74 -4.58
CA ARG A 85 1.09 13.71 -5.38
C ARG A 85 1.50 13.15 -6.74
N ILE A 86 1.58 11.83 -6.85
CA ILE A 86 2.07 11.12 -8.04
C ILE A 86 0.98 10.30 -8.76
N SER A 87 -0.19 10.15 -8.14
CA SER A 87 -1.30 9.39 -8.72
C SER A 87 -2.65 10.00 -8.35
N ASN A 88 -3.53 10.13 -9.34
CA ASN A 88 -4.88 10.69 -9.16
C ASN A 88 -5.97 9.62 -8.99
N VAL A 89 -5.61 8.33 -8.95
CA VAL A 89 -6.60 7.27 -8.76
C VAL A 89 -6.97 7.12 -7.28
N PRO A 90 -8.18 6.64 -6.97
CA PRO A 90 -8.58 6.36 -5.59
C PRO A 90 -7.62 5.39 -4.89
N ILE A 91 -7.34 5.67 -3.62
CA ILE A 91 -6.50 4.82 -2.76
C ILE A 91 -7.39 4.23 -1.66
N TYR A 92 -7.34 2.92 -1.52
CA TYR A 92 -8.06 2.15 -0.52
C TYR A 92 -7.08 1.44 0.42
N ASP A 93 -7.48 1.30 1.67
CA ASP A 93 -6.77 0.56 2.72
C ASP A 93 -7.73 0.16 3.84
N ILE A 94 -7.22 -0.47 4.89
CA ILE A 94 -8.03 -0.88 6.04
C ILE A 94 -8.71 0.31 6.73
N LEU A 95 -8.06 1.49 6.77
CA LEU A 95 -8.62 2.68 7.41
C LEU A 95 -9.80 3.22 6.61
N THR A 96 -9.72 3.25 5.28
CA THR A 96 -10.86 3.61 4.43
C THR A 96 -12.01 2.62 4.54
N ALA A 97 -11.72 1.33 4.70
CA ALA A 97 -12.74 0.31 4.93
C ALA A 97 -13.45 0.49 6.29
N ILE A 98 -12.69 0.80 7.35
CA ILE A 98 -13.24 1.09 8.67
C ILE A 98 -14.13 2.33 8.62
N GLU A 99 -13.66 3.43 8.03
CA GLU A 99 -14.44 4.67 7.91
C GLU A 99 -15.76 4.47 7.16
N ASN A 100 -15.75 3.64 6.10
CA ASN A 100 -16.97 3.31 5.37
C ASN A 100 -17.99 2.51 6.19
N LYS A 101 -17.53 1.72 7.16
CA LYS A 101 -18.41 0.94 8.05
C LYS A 101 -18.81 1.68 9.31
N LEU A 102 -17.92 2.52 9.83
CA LEU A 102 -18.07 3.28 11.07
C LEU A 102 -17.67 4.75 10.80
N PRO A 103 -18.55 5.57 10.21
CA PRO A 103 -18.23 6.95 9.86
C PRO A 103 -17.74 7.77 11.07
N ASN A 104 -16.75 8.61 10.84
CA ASN A 104 -16.05 9.45 11.83
C ASN A 104 -15.21 8.68 12.85
N SER A 105 -14.84 7.44 12.55
CA SER A 105 -13.95 6.63 13.41
C SER A 105 -12.47 6.81 13.07
N VAL A 106 -12.15 7.27 11.86
CA VAL A 106 -10.77 7.47 11.38
C VAL A 106 -10.47 8.97 11.28
N HIS A 107 -9.33 9.38 11.81
CA HIS A 107 -8.91 10.77 11.69
C HIS A 107 -8.67 11.14 10.21
N LYS A 108 -9.14 12.32 9.80
CA LYS A 108 -9.11 12.80 8.39
C LYS A 108 -7.73 12.75 7.74
N TYR A 109 -6.68 12.90 8.53
CA TYR A 109 -5.29 12.81 8.04
C TYR A 109 -4.98 11.47 7.36
N PHE A 110 -5.62 10.38 7.81
CA PHE A 110 -5.38 9.03 7.29
C PHE A 110 -6.38 8.59 6.21
N LEU A 111 -7.31 9.43 5.87
CA LEU A 111 -8.27 9.19 4.79
C LEU A 111 -7.83 9.88 3.51
#